data_c61a4c6e6ccae34b328964f3bcc788bf
#
_entry.id   c61a4c6e6ccae34b328964f3bcc788bf
#
_cell.length_a   1.000
_cell.length_b   1.000
_cell.length_c   1.000
_cell.angle_alpha   90.00
_cell.angle_beta   90.00
_cell.angle_gamma   90.00
#
_symmetry.space_group_name_H-M   'P 1'
#
loop_
_entity.id
_entity.type
_entity.pdbx_description
1 polymer ?
#
loop_
_entity_poly.entity_id
_entity_poly.type
_entity_poly.pdbx_seq_one_letter_code
_entity_poly.pdbx_strand_id
1 'polypeptide(L)'
;MKAPAEAQAGRFRGRLQYPRLRGVDSSFVRFFCVAFLYLVTGWGLASAQGQLARLTLIPPSPVTDKIMLDIRGAVENTGDHGRWFTVSLYLDRKSPTTRVRMQRVRIPAHLSAGIFYRRSTRGWAGRHRIILFATSGQNQLRAERELLVLPSAVRSTRTIDGAWVGIVHLSEEEGRHWNADIRKLTGDDWREQIRGMHNLGMDTVVIQEVFRNEAYYGTHPMDTEGYHGLAYYPSALYSGRVSMTAHDPIEAILSEADRLNMNVFLGVGAYAWFDFSPGALTWSKQVAAELWKRYSRHPSFYGWYVSAEAYGSLIPDQGEADKMHYRQQVVDFFREFQAYCRRIAPEKPVMLAPNAHGMLKSRDVWPLVLKHVDIVCPFAFHRMPSGDITGEQAAQLWQSMSDKAGAHLWMDMEAFLFDGKALVPRPIDGLIQDMQRFPNFEKILCYQYPGIFNAPGLRITPGGPPTVVLYNDYRKYLQTLSRPPQTTSP
;
A
#
# COMPACT_ATOMS: atom_id res chain seq x y z
N MET A 1 -41.79 35.66 -30.99
CA MET A 1 -42.91 36.55 -30.59
C MET A 1 -43.04 36.47 -29.07
N LYS A 2 -42.90 37.67 -28.45
CA LYS A 2 -43.27 38.04 -27.06
C LYS A 2 -42.56 37.39 -25.86
N ALA A 3 -41.59 38.09 -25.31
CA ALA A 3 -41.41 38.36 -23.87
C ALA A 3 -42.28 39.61 -23.54
N PRO A 4 -42.33 40.16 -22.32
CA PRO A 4 -41.81 39.81 -20.96
C PRO A 4 -42.87 40.07 -19.85
N ALA A 5 -42.51 39.86 -18.57
CA ALA A 5 -43.02 40.69 -17.46
C ALA A 5 -42.08 40.61 -16.22
N GLU A 6 -41.63 41.79 -15.84
CA GLU A 6 -40.98 42.13 -14.55
C GLU A 6 -42.00 42.22 -13.40
N ALA A 7 -41.51 42.08 -12.17
CA ALA A 7 -41.86 42.84 -10.94
C ALA A 7 -41.54 41.94 -9.72
N GLN A 8 -41.08 42.33 -8.56
CA GLN A 8 -40.82 43.59 -7.88
C GLN A 8 -40.03 43.27 -6.60
N ALA A 9 -39.16 44.15 -6.23
CA ALA A 9 -38.37 44.09 -4.99
C ALA A 9 -39.24 44.43 -3.76
N GLY A 10 -39.10 43.64 -2.69
CA GLY A 10 -39.67 43.94 -1.39
C GLY A 10 -38.55 43.91 -0.30
N ARG A 11 -38.16 45.12 0.15
CA ARG A 11 -37.25 45.29 1.30
C ARG A 11 -38.04 45.05 2.59
N PHE A 12 -37.55 44.13 3.43
CA PHE A 12 -37.93 44.11 4.84
C PHE A 12 -36.68 44.37 5.71
N ARG A 13 -36.67 45.51 6.35
CA ARG A 13 -35.77 45.85 7.47
C ARG A 13 -36.43 45.37 8.78
N GLY A 14 -35.89 44.34 9.41
CA GLY A 14 -36.24 43.97 10.79
C GLY A 14 -35.03 44.18 11.68
N ARG A 15 -35.12 45.17 12.59
CA ARG A 15 -34.18 45.37 13.70
C ARG A 15 -34.46 44.32 14.77
N LEU A 16 -33.47 43.47 15.06
CA LEU A 16 -33.45 42.64 16.29
C LEU A 16 -32.68 43.37 17.37
N GLN A 17 -33.37 43.68 18.47
CA GLN A 17 -32.81 44.19 19.73
C GLN A 17 -32.21 43.01 20.52
N TYR A 18 -30.98 43.16 20.93
CA TYR A 18 -30.35 42.27 21.91
C TYR A 18 -30.53 42.81 23.33
N PRO A 19 -30.84 41.96 24.34
CA PRO A 19 -30.85 42.37 25.74
C PRO A 19 -29.42 42.49 26.27
N ARG A 20 -29.14 43.59 26.99
CA ARG A 20 -27.90 43.83 27.71
C ARG A 20 -27.85 42.91 28.94
N LEU A 21 -26.87 42.01 28.98
CA LEU A 21 -26.44 41.38 30.24
C LEU A 21 -25.40 42.25 30.94
N ARG A 22 -25.71 42.61 32.18
CA ARG A 22 -24.83 43.36 33.09
C ARG A 22 -23.87 42.39 33.79
N GLY A 23 -22.59 42.79 33.85
CA GLY A 23 -21.67 42.50 34.95
C GLY A 23 -21.04 41.11 34.97
N VAL A 24 -19.91 40.91 34.27
CA VAL A 24 -18.90 39.93 34.64
C VAL A 24 -17.56 40.69 34.74
N ASP A 25 -16.89 40.54 35.89
CA ASP A 25 -15.70 41.22 36.29
C ASP A 25 -14.52 40.95 35.36
N SER A 26 -13.87 42.00 34.89
CA SER A 26 -12.83 41.95 33.84
C SER A 26 -11.49 41.34 34.28
N SER A 27 -11.38 40.92 35.56
CA SER A 27 -10.14 40.36 36.12
C SER A 27 -9.90 38.88 35.82
N PHE A 28 -10.94 38.10 35.51
CA PHE A 28 -10.80 36.67 35.26
C PHE A 28 -10.47 36.31 33.78
N VAL A 29 -10.76 37.23 32.86
CA VAL A 29 -10.52 36.99 31.41
C VAL A 29 -9.06 37.23 31.02
N ARG A 30 -8.31 38.01 31.81
CA ARG A 30 -6.88 38.29 31.51
C ARG A 30 -5.93 37.16 31.89
N PHE A 31 -6.29 36.30 32.83
CA PHE A 31 -5.42 35.17 33.22
C PHE A 31 -5.52 33.96 32.29
N PHE A 32 -6.66 33.74 31.62
CA PHE A 32 -6.82 32.63 30.71
C PHE A 32 -6.26 32.89 29.30
N CYS A 33 -6.24 34.15 28.85
CA CYS A 33 -5.66 34.49 27.54
C CYS A 33 -4.13 34.47 27.52
N VAL A 34 -3.45 34.69 28.65
CA VAL A 34 -1.98 34.64 28.72
C VAL A 34 -1.46 33.20 28.83
N ALA A 35 -2.20 32.31 29.51
CA ALA A 35 -1.84 30.86 29.56
C ALA A 35 -2.07 30.13 28.24
N PHE A 36 -3.04 30.54 27.41
CA PHE A 36 -3.28 29.96 26.09
C PHE A 36 -2.30 30.46 25.04
N LEU A 37 -1.76 31.68 25.18
CA LEU A 37 -0.72 32.19 24.26
C LEU A 37 0.66 31.56 24.50
N TYR A 38 0.96 31.06 25.68
CA TYR A 38 2.24 30.38 25.96
C TYR A 38 2.25 28.91 25.58
N LEU A 39 1.09 28.28 25.39
CA LEU A 39 0.98 26.89 24.90
C LEU A 39 0.96 26.76 23.36
N VAL A 40 0.72 27.85 22.60
CA VAL A 40 0.70 27.86 21.14
C VAL A 40 2.04 28.36 20.57
N THR A 41 2.92 28.98 21.33
CA THR A 41 4.24 29.45 20.86
C THR A 41 5.36 28.43 21.04
N GLY A 42 5.07 27.27 21.61
CA GLY A 42 6.07 26.16 21.76
C GLY A 42 6.18 25.21 20.57
N TRP A 43 5.32 25.32 19.60
CA TRP A 43 5.49 24.61 18.31
C TRP A 43 6.14 25.58 17.34
N GLY A 44 7.44 25.69 17.50
CA GLY A 44 8.26 26.37 16.52
C GLY A 44 7.97 25.79 15.14
N LEU A 45 7.42 26.63 14.29
CA LEU A 45 7.55 26.51 12.84
C LEU A 45 9.05 26.52 12.53
N ALA A 46 9.73 25.39 12.79
CA ALA A 46 10.96 25.10 12.09
C ALA A 46 10.54 24.93 10.63
N SER A 47 10.59 26.00 9.90
CA SER A 47 10.76 26.01 8.46
C SER A 47 12.02 25.18 8.17
N ALA A 48 11.88 23.88 8.16
CA ALA A 48 12.91 22.96 7.77
C ALA A 48 13.01 22.99 6.25
N GLN A 49 13.62 24.05 5.74
CA GLN A 49 14.41 23.91 4.53
C GLN A 49 15.45 22.85 4.84
N GLY A 50 15.15 21.63 4.53
CA GLY A 50 16.26 20.83 4.49
C GLY A 50 16.29 19.46 4.90
N GLN A 51 16.47 18.43 4.77
CA GLN A 51 16.92 17.08 5.08
C GLN A 51 15.80 16.23 5.66
N LEU A 52 15.45 15.18 4.99
CA LEU A 52 14.43 14.23 5.43
C LEU A 52 15.08 12.92 5.81
N ALA A 53 14.64 12.34 6.93
CA ALA A 53 14.96 10.97 7.30
C ALA A 53 13.68 10.13 7.20
N ARG A 54 13.76 8.98 6.55
CA ARG A 54 12.65 8.03 6.38
C ARG A 54 13.07 6.65 6.87
N LEU A 55 12.12 5.88 7.39
CA LEU A 55 12.36 4.54 7.91
C LEU A 55 11.21 3.62 7.52
N THR A 56 11.54 2.48 6.92
CA THR A 56 10.60 1.46 6.45
C THR A 56 10.98 0.11 7.05
N LEU A 57 10.00 -0.62 7.58
CA LEU A 57 10.13 -2.00 8.06
C LEU A 57 9.45 -2.93 7.05
N ILE A 58 10.10 -4.02 6.67
CA ILE A 58 9.53 -4.99 5.73
C ILE A 58 9.65 -6.38 6.35
N PRO A 59 8.53 -7.01 6.65
CA PRO A 59 7.14 -6.54 6.63
C PRO A 59 6.86 -5.41 7.64
N PRO A 60 5.76 -4.63 7.48
CA PRO A 60 5.35 -3.64 8.47
C PRO A 60 4.84 -4.32 9.76
N SER A 61 4.82 -3.57 10.86
CA SER A 61 4.28 -4.01 12.15
C SER A 61 2.74 -4.19 12.07
N PRO A 62 2.14 -5.19 12.77
CA PRO A 62 2.80 -6.23 13.57
C PRO A 62 3.39 -7.36 12.71
N VAL A 63 4.40 -8.02 13.24
CA VAL A 63 5.01 -9.22 12.62
C VAL A 63 5.08 -10.38 13.62
N THR A 64 5.37 -11.59 13.15
CA THR A 64 5.59 -12.71 14.05
C THR A 64 7.09 -12.94 14.35
N ASP A 65 7.37 -13.75 15.36
CA ASP A 65 8.74 -14.16 15.72
C ASP A 65 9.31 -15.27 14.79
N LYS A 66 8.73 -15.47 13.60
CA LYS A 66 9.09 -16.52 12.63
C LYS A 66 9.61 -15.97 11.29
N ILE A 67 9.92 -14.68 11.21
CA ILE A 67 10.28 -14.06 9.94
C ILE A 67 11.68 -13.43 9.97
N MET A 68 12.17 -13.06 8.80
CA MET A 68 13.24 -12.09 8.63
C MET A 68 12.62 -10.69 8.50
N LEU A 69 13.20 -9.71 9.18
CA LEU A 69 12.79 -8.31 9.12
C LEU A 69 13.88 -7.50 8.40
N ASP A 70 13.51 -6.80 7.34
CA ASP A 70 14.34 -5.75 6.75
C ASP A 70 14.02 -4.40 7.39
N ILE A 71 15.06 -3.73 7.85
CA ILE A 71 15.01 -2.36 8.37
C ILE A 71 15.74 -1.48 7.36
N ARG A 72 15.00 -0.62 6.68
CA ARG A 72 15.53 0.27 5.63
C ARG A 72 15.34 1.71 6.01
N GLY A 73 16.45 2.43 6.14
CA GLY A 73 16.43 3.86 6.35
C GLY A 73 16.92 4.62 5.12
N ALA A 74 16.44 5.85 4.94
CA ALA A 74 16.96 6.78 3.95
C ALA A 74 17.16 8.15 4.58
N VAL A 75 18.18 8.84 4.08
CA VAL A 75 18.43 10.25 4.37
C VAL A 75 18.51 10.99 3.04
N GLU A 76 17.76 12.08 2.92
CA GLU A 76 17.72 12.93 1.76
C GLU A 76 18.47 14.23 2.04
N ASN A 77 19.34 14.61 1.10
CA ASN A 77 19.99 15.91 1.09
C ASN A 77 19.17 16.87 0.21
N THR A 78 18.35 17.70 0.81
CA THR A 78 17.52 18.68 0.09
C THR A 78 18.26 20.00 -0.22
N GLY A 79 19.53 20.12 0.21
CA GLY A 79 20.34 21.30 -0.08
C GLY A 79 21.00 21.26 -1.47
N ASP A 80 21.47 22.41 -1.93
CA ASP A 80 22.04 22.63 -3.27
C ASP A 80 23.47 22.10 -3.45
N HIS A 81 24.09 21.59 -2.38
CA HIS A 81 25.45 21.06 -2.41
C HIS A 81 25.55 19.69 -1.76
N GLY A 82 26.46 18.85 -2.27
CA GLY A 82 26.73 17.55 -1.68
C GLY A 82 27.28 17.67 -0.26
N ARG A 83 26.69 16.91 0.70
CA ARG A 83 27.03 16.92 2.14
C ARG A 83 27.39 15.53 2.66
N TRP A 84 28.23 15.50 3.69
CA TRP A 84 28.54 14.28 4.44
C TRP A 84 27.51 14.05 5.54
N PHE A 85 27.02 12.81 5.61
CA PHE A 85 26.13 12.34 6.65
C PHE A 85 26.75 11.16 7.39
N THR A 86 26.61 11.13 8.71
CA THR A 86 26.79 9.91 9.51
C THR A 86 25.40 9.41 9.86
N VAL A 87 25.04 8.24 9.33
CA VAL A 87 23.72 7.61 9.47
C VAL A 87 23.84 6.37 10.34
N SER A 88 22.98 6.21 11.32
CA SER A 88 22.99 5.08 12.26
C SER A 88 21.59 4.53 12.49
N LEU A 89 21.49 3.21 12.64
CA LEU A 89 20.28 2.50 13.07
C LEU A 89 20.47 1.96 14.49
N TYR A 90 19.44 2.13 15.31
CA TYR A 90 19.39 1.66 16.69
C TYR A 90 18.11 0.86 16.94
N LEU A 91 18.20 -0.09 17.89
CA LEU A 91 17.07 -0.87 18.39
C LEU A 91 16.71 -0.39 19.80
N ASP A 92 15.44 -0.09 20.04
CA ASP A 92 14.79 0.30 21.28
C ASP A 92 15.22 1.68 21.82
N ARG A 93 16.52 1.99 21.84
CA ARG A 93 17.06 3.26 22.32
C ARG A 93 18.31 3.67 21.55
N LYS A 94 18.61 4.96 21.52
CA LYS A 94 19.86 5.49 20.96
C LYS A 94 21.00 5.33 21.98
N SER A 95 21.81 4.29 21.83
CA SER A 95 23.01 4.08 22.64
C SER A 95 24.07 3.33 21.82
N PRO A 96 25.37 3.35 22.22
CA PRO A 96 26.40 2.57 21.54
C PRO A 96 26.09 1.07 21.49
N THR A 97 25.50 0.51 22.53
CA THR A 97 25.20 -0.93 22.67
C THR A 97 24.01 -1.39 21.84
N THR A 98 23.12 -0.49 21.46
CA THR A 98 21.92 -0.78 20.66
C THR A 98 22.05 -0.36 19.19
N ARG A 99 23.21 0.19 18.83
CA ARG A 99 23.50 0.56 17.46
C ARG A 99 23.82 -0.68 16.62
N VAL A 100 22.97 -0.99 15.64
CA VAL A 100 23.10 -2.20 14.80
C VAL A 100 23.77 -1.92 13.46
N ARG A 101 23.75 -0.67 12.99
CA ARG A 101 24.40 -0.27 11.76
C ARG A 101 24.82 1.19 11.82
N MET A 102 25.95 1.52 11.20
CA MET A 102 26.42 2.90 10.99
C MET A 102 27.15 2.98 9.66
N GLN A 103 26.96 4.08 8.96
CA GLN A 103 27.75 4.42 7.76
C GLN A 103 27.98 5.92 7.67
N ARG A 104 29.08 6.31 7.05
CA ARG A 104 29.35 7.69 6.66
C ARG A 104 29.29 7.77 5.12
N VAL A 105 28.45 8.65 4.59
CA VAL A 105 28.18 8.74 3.17
C VAL A 105 28.08 10.21 2.74
N ARG A 106 28.62 10.52 1.56
CA ARG A 106 28.41 11.81 0.92
C ARG A 106 27.19 11.72 0.03
N ILE A 107 26.17 12.54 0.30
CA ILE A 107 24.93 12.56 -0.47
C ILE A 107 24.97 13.82 -1.36
N PRO A 108 24.91 13.68 -2.69
CA PRO A 108 24.81 14.82 -3.60
C PRO A 108 23.55 15.66 -3.33
N ALA A 109 23.50 16.87 -3.88
CA ALA A 109 22.32 17.73 -3.81
C ALA A 109 21.08 17.01 -4.35
N HIS A 110 19.96 17.15 -3.64
CA HIS A 110 18.64 16.61 -4.02
C HIS A 110 18.57 15.09 -4.21
N LEU A 111 19.54 14.34 -3.64
CA LEU A 111 19.57 12.88 -3.69
C LEU A 111 19.41 12.26 -2.29
N SER A 112 19.07 10.98 -2.27
CA SER A 112 18.94 10.18 -1.06
C SER A 112 20.02 9.10 -0.98
N ALA A 113 20.40 8.71 0.24
CA ALA A 113 21.20 7.52 0.51
C ALA A 113 20.51 6.60 1.50
N GLY A 114 20.56 5.29 1.23
CA GLY A 114 19.97 4.26 2.06
C GLY A 114 20.94 3.68 3.07
N ILE A 115 20.40 3.18 4.20
CA ILE A 115 21.06 2.32 5.18
C ILE A 115 20.17 1.12 5.43
N PHE A 116 20.75 -0.09 5.42
CA PHE A 116 20.00 -1.34 5.46
C PHE A 116 20.53 -2.24 6.59
N TYR A 117 19.59 -2.88 7.28
CA TYR A 117 19.89 -3.89 8.28
C TYR A 117 18.80 -4.97 8.24
N ARG A 118 19.19 -6.24 8.20
CA ARG A 118 18.30 -7.40 8.20
C ARG A 118 18.55 -8.25 9.40
N ARG A 119 17.48 -8.73 10.06
CA ARG A 119 17.58 -9.61 11.22
C ARG A 119 16.41 -10.57 11.31
N SER A 120 16.66 -11.73 11.98
CA SER A 120 15.58 -12.62 12.38
C SER A 120 14.81 -12.01 13.57
N THR A 121 13.49 -12.19 13.57
CA THR A 121 12.63 -11.84 14.70
C THR A 121 12.55 -12.93 15.76
N ARG A 122 13.22 -14.07 15.54
CA ARG A 122 13.24 -15.19 16.48
C ARG A 122 13.76 -14.75 17.85
N GLY A 123 12.99 -15.05 18.90
CA GLY A 123 13.31 -14.66 20.27
C GLY A 123 13.18 -13.17 20.57
N TRP A 124 12.51 -12.41 19.67
CA TRP A 124 12.34 -10.97 19.81
C TRP A 124 10.85 -10.58 19.98
N ALA A 125 10.05 -11.44 20.62
CA ALA A 125 8.66 -11.14 20.91
C ALA A 125 8.54 -9.94 21.86
N GLY A 126 7.61 -9.02 21.57
CA GLY A 126 7.37 -7.83 22.37
C GLY A 126 7.25 -6.55 21.52
N ARG A 127 7.22 -5.41 22.20
CA ARG A 127 7.20 -4.09 21.58
C ARG A 127 8.62 -3.54 21.48
N HIS A 128 8.99 -3.08 20.30
CA HIS A 128 10.30 -2.54 19.98
C HIS A 128 10.16 -1.18 19.30
N ARG A 129 11.24 -0.41 19.33
CA ARG A 129 11.36 0.85 18.60
C ARG A 129 12.61 0.81 17.72
N ILE A 130 12.41 1.08 16.45
CA ILE A 130 13.50 1.21 15.48
C ILE A 130 13.77 2.69 15.27
N ILE A 131 15.03 3.10 15.39
CA ILE A 131 15.42 4.50 15.34
C ILE A 131 16.50 4.68 14.26
N LEU A 132 16.20 5.52 13.27
CA LEU A 132 17.20 6.09 12.38
C LEU A 132 17.65 7.43 12.93
N PHE A 133 18.94 7.63 13.03
CA PHE A 133 19.55 8.89 13.41
C PHE A 133 20.66 9.27 12.43
N ALA A 134 20.62 10.49 11.92
CA ALA A 134 21.64 10.99 11.02
C ALA A 134 22.13 12.36 11.45
N THR A 135 23.43 12.64 11.19
CA THR A 135 24.05 13.95 11.46
C THR A 135 24.78 14.45 10.23
N SER A 136 24.71 15.78 9.99
CA SER A 136 25.46 16.48 8.98
C SER A 136 25.86 17.86 9.50
N GLY A 137 27.10 18.02 9.91
CA GLY A 137 27.53 19.18 10.70
C GLY A 137 26.75 19.27 12.02
N GLN A 138 26.09 20.38 12.27
CA GLN A 138 25.23 20.57 13.46
C GLN A 138 23.80 20.05 13.28
N ASN A 139 23.40 19.71 12.06
CA ASN A 139 22.05 19.24 11.78
C ASN A 139 21.87 17.77 12.20
N GLN A 140 20.75 17.51 12.86
CA GLN A 140 20.35 16.18 13.32
C GLN A 140 19.01 15.81 12.72
N LEU A 141 18.90 14.58 12.20
CA LEU A 141 17.69 14.02 11.65
C LEU A 141 17.33 12.74 12.41
N ARG A 142 16.04 12.51 12.58
CA ARG A 142 15.53 11.33 13.26
C ARG A 142 14.27 10.84 12.58
N ALA A 143 14.18 9.52 12.41
CA ALA A 143 12.95 8.83 12.06
C ALA A 143 12.79 7.62 12.98
N GLU A 144 11.55 7.28 13.33
CA GLU A 144 11.24 6.15 14.20
C GLU A 144 10.08 5.35 13.66
N ARG A 145 10.10 4.05 13.98
CA ARG A 145 8.98 3.14 13.78
C ARG A 145 8.81 2.23 14.99
N GLU A 146 7.58 2.05 15.42
CA GLU A 146 7.24 1.02 16.38
C GLU A 146 7.12 -0.32 15.68
N LEU A 147 7.53 -1.36 16.37
CA LEU A 147 7.46 -2.74 15.90
C LEU A 147 6.88 -3.60 17.01
N LEU A 148 5.77 -4.27 16.72
CA LEU A 148 5.20 -5.30 17.56
C LEU A 148 5.55 -6.66 16.95
N VAL A 149 6.30 -7.48 17.70
CA VAL A 149 6.62 -8.87 17.36
C VAL A 149 5.76 -9.79 18.19
N LEU A 150 4.91 -10.57 17.55
CA LEU A 150 3.99 -11.51 18.21
C LEU A 150 4.58 -12.90 18.24
N PRO A 151 4.51 -13.63 19.38
CA PRO A 151 4.83 -15.04 19.39
C PRO A 151 3.82 -15.80 18.53
N SER A 152 4.30 -16.70 17.67
CA SER A 152 3.44 -17.45 16.76
C SER A 152 4.02 -18.82 16.43
N ALA A 153 3.16 -19.76 16.06
CA ALA A 153 3.57 -21.05 15.49
C ALA A 153 3.90 -20.97 13.99
N VAL A 154 3.40 -19.93 13.30
CA VAL A 154 3.50 -19.73 11.85
C VAL A 154 4.07 -18.36 11.52
N ARG A 155 4.30 -18.09 10.23
CA ARG A 155 4.92 -16.82 9.77
C ARG A 155 3.95 -15.63 9.80
N SER A 156 2.63 -15.84 9.64
CA SER A 156 1.59 -14.80 9.66
C SER A 156 0.91 -14.65 11.01
N THR A 157 0.15 -13.58 11.16
CA THR A 157 -0.78 -13.37 12.28
C THR A 157 -2.09 -14.17 12.14
N ARG A 158 -2.31 -14.83 10.99
CA ARG A 158 -3.56 -15.50 10.61
C ARG A 158 -4.78 -14.57 10.55
N THR A 159 -4.50 -13.31 10.23
CA THR A 159 -5.50 -12.28 9.96
C THR A 159 -5.22 -11.65 8.60
N ILE A 160 -6.20 -10.96 8.02
CA ILE A 160 -5.99 -10.19 6.81
C ILE A 160 -5.29 -8.90 7.21
N ASP A 161 -4.04 -8.75 6.78
CA ASP A 161 -3.19 -7.59 7.10
C ASP A 161 -3.50 -6.38 6.20
N GLY A 162 -4.15 -6.59 5.06
CA GLY A 162 -4.46 -5.52 4.12
C GLY A 162 -5.21 -6.01 2.89
N ALA A 163 -5.47 -5.11 1.96
CA ALA A 163 -6.17 -5.47 0.73
C ALA A 163 -5.75 -4.62 -0.47
N TRP A 164 -6.00 -5.17 -1.66
CA TRP A 164 -6.01 -4.39 -2.89
C TRP A 164 -7.17 -3.40 -2.89
N VAL A 165 -6.93 -2.23 -3.42
CA VAL A 165 -7.91 -1.18 -3.68
C VAL A 165 -7.84 -0.87 -5.18
N GLY A 166 -8.75 -1.48 -5.93
CA GLY A 166 -8.99 -1.13 -7.33
C GLY A 166 -9.78 0.17 -7.40
N ILE A 167 -9.22 1.22 -8.01
CA ILE A 167 -9.94 2.49 -8.19
C ILE A 167 -11.07 2.32 -9.22
N VAL A 168 -10.87 1.54 -10.26
CA VAL A 168 -11.91 0.95 -11.11
C VAL A 168 -11.36 -0.40 -11.55
N HIS A 169 -12.13 -1.47 -11.42
CA HIS A 169 -11.69 -2.77 -11.86
C HIS A 169 -11.44 -2.76 -13.38
N LEU A 170 -10.33 -3.33 -13.82
CA LEU A 170 -9.90 -3.28 -15.21
C LEU A 170 -10.91 -3.97 -16.17
N SER A 171 -11.57 -5.03 -15.72
CA SER A 171 -12.64 -5.72 -16.45
C SER A 171 -14.01 -5.20 -15.99
N GLU A 172 -14.80 -4.66 -16.92
CA GLU A 172 -16.18 -4.24 -16.61
C GLU A 172 -17.10 -5.43 -16.32
N GLU A 173 -16.79 -6.61 -16.85
CA GLU A 173 -17.54 -7.83 -16.55
C GLU A 173 -17.25 -8.33 -15.15
N GLU A 174 -16.00 -8.35 -14.72
CA GLU A 174 -15.60 -8.77 -13.38
C GLU A 174 -16.05 -7.76 -12.34
N GLY A 175 -15.86 -6.46 -12.61
CA GLY A 175 -16.27 -5.36 -11.75
C GLY A 175 -17.72 -4.88 -11.90
N ARG A 176 -18.59 -5.60 -12.62
CA ARG A 176 -19.93 -5.13 -13.00
C ARG A 176 -20.83 -4.75 -11.82
N HIS A 177 -20.59 -5.36 -10.65
CA HIS A 177 -21.39 -5.07 -9.46
C HIS A 177 -20.94 -3.82 -8.70
N TRP A 178 -19.75 -3.23 -9.04
CA TRP A 178 -19.22 -2.10 -8.28
C TRP A 178 -18.55 -0.99 -9.10
N ASN A 179 -18.09 -1.24 -10.34
CA ASN A 179 -17.39 -0.22 -11.12
C ASN A 179 -18.18 1.08 -11.29
N ALA A 180 -19.49 0.97 -11.57
CA ALA A 180 -20.35 2.13 -11.69
C ALA A 180 -20.47 2.94 -10.39
N ASP A 181 -20.47 2.28 -9.24
CA ASP A 181 -20.55 2.91 -7.93
C ASP A 181 -19.20 3.51 -7.51
N ILE A 182 -18.11 2.82 -7.77
CA ILE A 182 -16.75 3.32 -7.50
C ILE A 182 -16.49 4.64 -8.24
N ARG A 183 -16.94 4.78 -9.47
CA ARG A 183 -16.82 6.04 -10.23
C ARG A 183 -17.55 7.23 -9.58
N LYS A 184 -18.55 6.97 -8.74
CA LYS A 184 -19.33 8.01 -8.01
C LYS A 184 -18.72 8.37 -6.66
N LEU A 185 -17.69 7.66 -6.18
CA LEU A 185 -17.06 7.95 -4.90
C LEU A 185 -16.36 9.30 -4.95
N THR A 186 -16.63 10.13 -3.95
CA THR A 186 -15.92 11.38 -3.68
C THR A 186 -14.60 11.10 -2.95
N GLY A 187 -13.78 12.13 -2.76
CA GLY A 187 -12.58 11.98 -1.92
C GLY A 187 -12.91 11.58 -0.48
N ASP A 188 -14.05 12.03 0.06
CA ASP A 188 -14.47 11.65 1.42
C ASP A 188 -14.96 10.20 1.48
N ASP A 189 -15.64 9.71 0.45
CA ASP A 189 -16.02 8.31 0.37
C ASP A 189 -14.78 7.40 0.31
N TRP A 190 -13.73 7.80 -0.42
CA TRP A 190 -12.46 7.07 -0.44
C TRP A 190 -11.81 7.02 0.95
N ARG A 191 -11.86 8.12 1.72
CA ARG A 191 -11.39 8.13 3.11
C ARG A 191 -12.19 7.18 3.99
N GLU A 192 -13.53 7.11 3.79
CA GLU A 192 -14.37 6.14 4.52
C GLU A 192 -14.01 4.69 4.16
N GLN A 193 -13.68 4.37 2.91
CA GLN A 193 -13.19 3.04 2.53
C GLN A 193 -11.92 2.69 3.34
N ILE A 194 -10.95 3.60 3.44
CA ILE A 194 -9.71 3.36 4.20
C ILE A 194 -9.97 3.22 5.70
N ARG A 195 -10.89 4.01 6.28
CA ARG A 195 -11.35 3.82 7.67
C ARG A 195 -11.97 2.45 7.88
N GLY A 196 -12.78 1.99 6.92
CA GLY A 196 -13.37 0.66 6.96
C GLY A 196 -12.32 -0.45 7.01
N MET A 197 -11.26 -0.37 6.20
CA MET A 197 -10.12 -1.28 6.25
C MET A 197 -9.44 -1.26 7.63
N HIS A 198 -9.10 -0.06 8.11
CA HIS A 198 -8.45 0.13 9.40
C HIS A 198 -9.28 -0.47 10.56
N ASN A 199 -10.61 -0.30 10.54
CA ASN A 199 -11.52 -0.85 11.54
C ASN A 199 -11.58 -2.39 11.56
N LEU A 200 -11.13 -3.05 10.48
CA LEU A 200 -10.92 -4.50 10.41
C LEU A 200 -9.48 -4.91 10.79
N GLY A 201 -8.66 -3.98 11.28
CA GLY A 201 -7.25 -4.25 11.61
C GLY A 201 -6.32 -4.39 10.40
N MET A 202 -6.78 -4.03 9.22
CA MET A 202 -5.93 -3.96 8.03
C MET A 202 -5.06 -2.72 8.09
N ASP A 203 -3.74 -2.89 7.98
CA ASP A 203 -2.75 -1.81 8.03
C ASP A 203 -2.10 -1.50 6.67
N THR A 204 -2.38 -2.32 5.66
CA THR A 204 -1.76 -2.23 4.34
C THR A 204 -2.81 -2.10 3.23
N VAL A 205 -2.62 -1.08 2.40
CA VAL A 205 -3.41 -0.81 1.19
C VAL A 205 -2.53 -1.02 -0.03
N VAL A 206 -3.02 -1.74 -1.03
CA VAL A 206 -2.36 -1.84 -2.34
C VAL A 206 -3.26 -1.21 -3.38
N ILE A 207 -2.94 0.01 -3.83
CA ILE A 207 -3.63 0.59 -5.00
C ILE A 207 -3.23 -0.24 -6.21
N GLN A 208 -4.22 -0.91 -6.82
CA GLN A 208 -4.02 -1.87 -7.92
C GLN A 208 -3.22 -1.25 -9.06
N GLU A 209 -3.63 -0.06 -9.47
CA GLU A 209 -3.01 0.69 -10.56
C GLU A 209 -3.41 2.17 -10.44
N VAL A 210 -2.53 3.06 -10.89
CA VAL A 210 -2.79 4.49 -10.90
C VAL A 210 -3.23 5.01 -12.26
N PHE A 211 -3.21 4.15 -13.27
CA PHE A 211 -3.74 4.39 -14.61
C PHE A 211 -3.96 3.06 -15.34
N ARG A 212 -4.71 3.11 -16.41
CA ARG A 212 -5.00 1.98 -17.28
C ARG A 212 -4.85 2.39 -18.75
N ASN A 213 -4.51 1.43 -19.59
CA ASN A 213 -4.55 1.58 -21.02
C ASN A 213 -5.96 1.28 -21.52
N GLU A 214 -6.60 2.20 -22.27
CA GLU A 214 -7.97 2.00 -22.79
C GLU A 214 -8.06 0.84 -23.78
N ALA A 215 -7.01 0.60 -24.57
CA ALA A 215 -6.97 -0.52 -25.51
C ALA A 215 -6.89 -1.88 -24.81
N TYR A 216 -6.78 -1.87 -23.48
CA TYR A 216 -6.41 -3.00 -22.67
C TYR A 216 -7.55 -3.68 -21.93
N TYR A 217 -8.71 -3.65 -22.33
CA TYR A 217 -9.81 -4.30 -21.66
C TYR A 217 -9.76 -5.83 -21.76
N GLY A 218 -8.98 -6.48 -20.88
CA GLY A 218 -9.00 -7.94 -20.72
C GLY A 218 -8.68 -8.75 -21.98
N THR A 219 -8.04 -8.13 -22.97
CA THR A 219 -7.61 -8.79 -24.20
C THR A 219 -6.10 -8.97 -24.19
N HIS A 220 -5.65 -10.15 -24.58
CA HIS A 220 -4.25 -10.53 -24.77
C HIS A 220 -4.06 -11.03 -26.21
N PRO A 221 -2.91 -10.79 -26.86
CA PRO A 221 -1.84 -9.87 -26.48
C PRO A 221 -2.25 -8.42 -26.66
N MET A 222 -1.55 -7.52 -25.96
CA MET A 222 -1.78 -6.11 -26.05
C MET A 222 -0.87 -5.46 -27.08
N ASP A 223 -1.47 -4.54 -27.84
CA ASP A 223 -0.69 -3.61 -28.64
C ASP A 223 -0.10 -2.54 -27.73
N THR A 224 1.22 -2.48 -27.65
CA THR A 224 1.97 -1.50 -26.88
C THR A 224 2.36 -0.28 -27.70
N GLU A 225 2.12 -0.31 -29.03
CA GLU A 225 2.29 0.85 -29.89
C GLU A 225 1.16 1.85 -29.66
N GLY A 226 1.50 3.11 -29.47
CA GLY A 226 0.53 4.17 -29.29
C GLY A 226 -0.27 4.11 -28.00
N TYR A 227 0.42 3.96 -26.84
CA TYR A 227 -0.23 3.96 -25.53
C TYR A 227 -1.20 5.13 -25.33
N HIS A 228 -2.47 4.80 -25.10
CA HIS A 228 -3.55 5.73 -24.76
C HIS A 228 -4.01 5.47 -23.33
N GLY A 229 -3.24 5.99 -22.36
CA GLY A 229 -3.54 5.79 -20.94
C GLY A 229 -4.55 6.77 -20.40
N LEU A 230 -5.37 6.29 -19.46
CA LEU A 230 -6.21 7.12 -18.60
C LEU A 230 -5.70 7.03 -17.17
N ALA A 231 -5.39 8.18 -16.60
CA ALA A 231 -4.95 8.28 -15.21
C ALA A 231 -6.14 8.34 -14.26
N TYR A 232 -5.99 7.79 -13.07
CA TYR A 232 -6.92 7.95 -11.95
C TYR A 232 -6.64 9.20 -11.11
N TYR A 233 -5.54 9.89 -11.38
CA TYR A 233 -5.07 11.09 -10.67
C TYR A 233 -4.65 12.16 -11.68
N PRO A 234 -4.44 13.43 -11.26
CA PRO A 234 -3.96 14.49 -12.16
C PRO A 234 -2.51 14.25 -12.59
N SER A 235 -2.29 13.35 -13.55
CA SER A 235 -0.98 13.02 -14.12
C SER A 235 -0.52 14.06 -15.13
N ALA A 236 0.80 14.30 -15.21
CA ALA A 236 1.41 15.06 -16.28
C ALA A 236 1.90 14.18 -17.43
N LEU A 237 1.88 12.86 -17.27
CA LEU A 237 2.30 11.89 -18.28
C LEU A 237 1.18 11.56 -19.29
N TYR A 238 -0.09 11.82 -18.93
CA TYR A 238 -1.25 11.43 -19.72
C TYR A 238 -2.18 12.60 -19.95
N SER A 239 -2.67 12.71 -21.16
CA SER A 239 -3.66 13.73 -21.53
C SER A 239 -5.07 13.41 -21.06
N GLY A 240 -5.39 12.14 -20.82
CA GLY A 240 -6.73 11.67 -20.46
C GLY A 240 -6.85 11.23 -19.00
N ARG A 241 -8.09 11.29 -18.48
CA ARG A 241 -8.45 10.82 -17.15
C ARG A 241 -9.68 9.96 -17.20
N VAL A 242 -9.71 8.94 -16.32
CA VAL A 242 -10.93 8.16 -16.08
C VAL A 242 -12.01 9.10 -15.52
N SER A 243 -13.21 9.04 -16.11
CA SER A 243 -14.36 9.78 -15.61
C SER A 243 -14.80 9.24 -14.26
N MET A 244 -14.60 10.06 -13.22
CA MET A 244 -14.98 9.75 -11.84
C MET A 244 -15.19 11.03 -11.03
N THR A 245 -15.92 10.91 -9.93
CA THR A 245 -16.25 12.07 -9.06
C THR A 245 -15.02 12.56 -8.28
N ALA A 246 -14.22 11.66 -7.73
CA ALA A 246 -13.00 12.05 -7.01
C ALA A 246 -11.96 12.63 -7.96
N HIS A 247 -11.51 13.87 -7.70
CA HIS A 247 -10.45 14.50 -8.51
C HIS A 247 -9.11 13.79 -8.37
N ASP A 248 -8.73 13.37 -7.15
CA ASP A 248 -7.51 12.65 -6.84
C ASP A 248 -7.79 11.62 -5.74
N PRO A 249 -8.29 10.43 -6.10
CA PRO A 249 -8.57 9.39 -5.11
C PRO A 249 -7.30 8.87 -4.42
N ILE A 250 -6.14 8.95 -5.09
CA ILE A 250 -4.85 8.52 -4.52
C ILE A 250 -4.46 9.45 -3.37
N GLU A 251 -4.58 10.77 -3.55
CA GLU A 251 -4.36 11.75 -2.49
C GLU A 251 -5.32 11.54 -1.31
N ALA A 252 -6.60 11.25 -1.59
CA ALA A 252 -7.59 10.97 -0.56
C ALA A 252 -7.24 9.72 0.26
N ILE A 253 -6.81 8.65 -0.41
CA ILE A 253 -6.36 7.40 0.22
C ILE A 253 -5.10 7.64 1.06
N LEU A 254 -4.07 8.27 0.50
CA LEU A 254 -2.81 8.53 1.18
C LEU A 254 -2.98 9.42 2.40
N SER A 255 -3.74 10.51 2.27
CA SER A 255 -3.98 11.45 3.39
C SER A 255 -4.71 10.78 4.56
N GLU A 256 -5.66 9.90 4.29
CA GLU A 256 -6.35 9.14 5.35
C GLU A 256 -5.45 8.03 5.93
N ALA A 257 -4.67 7.35 5.09
CA ALA A 257 -3.69 6.37 5.53
C ALA A 257 -2.60 6.99 6.43
N ASP A 258 -2.16 8.23 6.14
CA ASP A 258 -1.25 8.99 7.00
C ASP A 258 -1.87 9.19 8.40
N ARG A 259 -3.13 9.62 8.45
CA ARG A 259 -3.86 9.85 9.71
C ARG A 259 -4.02 8.58 10.53
N LEU A 260 -4.18 7.44 9.87
CA LEU A 260 -4.37 6.12 10.48
C LEU A 260 -3.07 5.33 10.66
N ASN A 261 -1.91 5.90 10.25
CA ASN A 261 -0.61 5.23 10.27
C ASN A 261 -0.60 3.90 9.51
N MET A 262 -1.28 3.85 8.37
CA MET A 262 -1.31 2.70 7.47
C MET A 262 -0.19 2.78 6.42
N ASN A 263 0.00 1.69 5.69
CA ASN A 263 1.01 1.54 4.64
C ASN A 263 0.32 1.44 3.27
N VAL A 264 0.77 2.21 2.29
CA VAL A 264 0.16 2.25 0.95
C VAL A 264 1.20 1.91 -0.10
N PHE A 265 0.96 0.84 -0.86
CA PHE A 265 1.64 0.59 -2.12
C PHE A 265 0.92 1.30 -3.26
N LEU A 266 1.67 1.97 -4.12
CA LEU A 266 1.14 2.55 -5.34
C LEU A 266 1.45 1.64 -6.52
N GLY A 267 0.41 1.14 -7.18
CA GLY A 267 0.53 0.37 -8.41
C GLY A 267 0.95 1.26 -9.56
N VAL A 268 2.07 0.93 -10.20
CA VAL A 268 2.60 1.74 -11.31
C VAL A 268 1.77 1.66 -12.59
N GLY A 269 0.76 0.76 -12.60
CA GLY A 269 -0.08 0.52 -13.76
C GLY A 269 0.57 -0.43 -14.77
N ALA A 270 -0.26 -1.10 -15.56
CA ALA A 270 0.20 -1.96 -16.63
C ALA A 270 0.29 -1.16 -17.93
N TYR A 271 1.45 -1.20 -18.58
CA TYR A 271 1.60 -0.70 -19.94
C TYR A 271 0.81 -1.59 -20.91
N ALA A 272 1.06 -2.89 -20.78
CA ALA A 272 0.24 -3.95 -21.30
C ALA A 272 0.23 -5.10 -20.30
N TRP A 273 -0.79 -5.94 -20.33
CA TRP A 273 -0.89 -7.06 -19.40
C TRP A 273 0.17 -8.11 -19.74
N PHE A 274 0.86 -8.64 -18.74
CA PHE A 274 2.00 -9.53 -18.91
C PHE A 274 3.18 -8.97 -19.72
N ASP A 275 3.23 -7.66 -19.99
CA ASP A 275 4.32 -7.03 -20.72
C ASP A 275 5.46 -6.61 -19.78
N PHE A 276 6.63 -7.18 -19.99
CA PHE A 276 7.87 -6.85 -19.31
C PHE A 276 8.96 -6.38 -20.28
N SER A 277 8.56 -5.88 -21.45
CA SER A 277 9.45 -5.35 -22.49
C SER A 277 10.22 -4.13 -22.02
N PRO A 278 11.27 -3.72 -22.76
CA PRO A 278 11.96 -2.44 -22.50
C PRO A 278 11.04 -1.22 -22.54
N GLY A 279 9.97 -1.25 -23.35
CA GLY A 279 8.94 -0.21 -23.41
C GLY A 279 8.16 -0.13 -22.09
N ALA A 280 7.65 -1.26 -21.60
CA ALA A 280 6.96 -1.38 -20.33
C ALA A 280 7.86 -0.95 -19.14
N LEU A 281 9.15 -1.30 -19.18
CA LEU A 281 10.13 -0.87 -18.18
C LEU A 281 10.30 0.66 -18.16
N THR A 282 10.48 1.26 -19.34
CA THR A 282 10.64 2.72 -19.48
C THR A 282 9.42 3.45 -18.93
N TRP A 283 8.24 2.99 -19.31
CA TRP A 283 6.96 3.47 -18.83
C TRP A 283 6.82 3.37 -17.31
N SER A 284 7.07 2.21 -16.73
CA SER A 284 6.99 1.98 -15.28
C SER A 284 7.97 2.88 -14.50
N LYS A 285 9.16 3.14 -15.04
CA LYS A 285 10.11 4.10 -14.45
C LYS A 285 9.59 5.54 -14.46
N GLN A 286 8.93 5.96 -15.54
CA GLN A 286 8.34 7.31 -15.64
C GLN A 286 7.20 7.48 -14.63
N VAL A 287 6.31 6.49 -14.54
CA VAL A 287 5.21 6.50 -13.57
C VAL A 287 5.74 6.51 -12.14
N ALA A 288 6.70 5.64 -11.81
CA ALA A 288 7.29 5.61 -10.47
C ALA A 288 7.93 6.97 -10.09
N ALA A 289 8.58 7.66 -11.04
CA ALA A 289 9.15 8.99 -10.83
C ALA A 289 8.06 10.05 -10.57
N GLU A 290 6.97 10.03 -11.36
CA GLU A 290 5.86 10.96 -11.18
C GLU A 290 5.17 10.76 -9.82
N LEU A 291 4.87 9.51 -9.47
CA LEU A 291 4.28 9.16 -8.18
C LEU A 291 5.15 9.62 -7.01
N TRP A 292 6.47 9.40 -7.11
CA TRP A 292 7.40 9.86 -6.09
C TRP A 292 7.42 11.39 -5.99
N LYS A 293 7.54 12.08 -7.10
CA LYS A 293 7.51 13.55 -7.14
C LYS A 293 6.23 14.12 -6.52
N ARG A 294 5.10 13.44 -6.74
CA ARG A 294 3.78 13.94 -6.32
C ARG A 294 3.45 13.57 -4.87
N TYR A 295 3.73 12.33 -4.46
CA TYR A 295 3.22 11.76 -3.22
C TYR A 295 4.29 11.39 -2.19
N SER A 296 5.58 11.65 -2.42
CA SER A 296 6.67 11.31 -1.48
C SER A 296 6.57 11.99 -0.12
N ARG A 297 5.76 13.05 0.00
CA ARG A 297 5.48 13.72 1.28
C ARG A 297 4.62 12.88 2.23
N HIS A 298 3.89 11.89 1.74
CA HIS A 298 3.05 11.03 2.56
C HIS A 298 3.87 9.96 3.26
N PRO A 299 3.90 9.95 4.61
CA PRO A 299 4.58 8.88 5.36
C PRO A 299 3.97 7.50 5.11
N SER A 300 2.69 7.44 4.71
CA SER A 300 2.00 6.22 4.33
C SER A 300 2.47 5.64 2.99
N PHE A 301 3.09 6.41 2.10
CA PHE A 301 3.65 5.86 0.86
C PHE A 301 4.73 4.84 1.21
N TYR A 302 4.36 3.57 1.16
CA TYR A 302 5.20 2.47 1.64
C TYR A 302 6.10 1.91 0.55
N GLY A 303 5.61 1.70 -0.67
CA GLY A 303 6.37 1.12 -1.78
C GLY A 303 5.64 1.14 -3.11
N TRP A 304 6.28 0.58 -4.14
CA TRP A 304 5.67 0.41 -5.45
C TRP A 304 5.15 -1.01 -5.64
N TYR A 305 4.00 -1.13 -6.25
CA TYR A 305 3.45 -2.38 -6.74
C TYR A 305 3.55 -2.42 -8.28
N VAL A 306 4.16 -3.46 -8.82
CA VAL A 306 4.18 -3.69 -10.27
C VAL A 306 2.85 -4.31 -10.64
N SER A 307 1.98 -3.53 -11.28
CA SER A 307 0.59 -3.89 -11.54
C SER A 307 0.43 -4.95 -12.64
N ALA A 308 1.48 -5.22 -13.43
CA ALA A 308 1.47 -6.27 -14.42
C ALA A 308 1.42 -7.64 -13.75
N GLU A 309 0.49 -8.48 -14.16
CA GLU A 309 0.41 -9.87 -13.71
C GLU A 309 1.48 -10.72 -14.40
N ALA A 310 2.03 -11.69 -13.69
CA ALA A 310 2.91 -12.70 -14.23
C ALA A 310 2.37 -14.09 -13.91
N TYR A 311 2.29 -14.97 -14.90
CA TYR A 311 1.99 -16.37 -14.63
C TYR A 311 3.12 -17.05 -13.87
N GLY A 312 2.78 -17.93 -12.94
CA GLY A 312 3.76 -18.76 -12.24
C GLY A 312 4.65 -19.54 -13.21
N SER A 313 4.11 -19.95 -14.37
CA SER A 313 4.84 -20.64 -15.44
C SER A 313 5.87 -19.77 -16.16
N LEU A 314 5.77 -18.46 -16.12
CA LEU A 314 6.52 -17.51 -16.95
C LEU A 314 6.54 -17.93 -18.43
N ILE A 315 5.37 -18.30 -18.94
CA ILE A 315 5.13 -18.60 -20.35
C ILE A 315 4.16 -17.54 -20.86
N PRO A 316 4.51 -16.81 -21.93
CA PRO A 316 3.61 -15.80 -22.50
C PRO A 316 2.39 -16.45 -23.15
N ASP A 317 1.29 -15.71 -23.28
CA ASP A 317 0.06 -16.19 -23.92
C ASP A 317 0.24 -16.60 -25.38
N GLN A 318 1.24 -16.01 -26.06
CA GLN A 318 1.61 -16.36 -27.44
C GLN A 318 2.20 -17.75 -27.57
N GLY A 319 2.46 -18.44 -26.46
CA GLY A 319 2.94 -19.82 -26.44
C GLY A 319 4.40 -19.98 -26.04
N GLU A 320 4.89 -21.21 -26.10
CA GLU A 320 6.21 -21.58 -25.59
C GLU A 320 7.39 -21.17 -26.51
N ALA A 321 7.14 -20.79 -27.75
CA ALA A 321 8.21 -20.47 -28.71
C ALA A 321 9.14 -19.35 -28.20
N ASP A 322 8.56 -18.32 -27.61
CA ASP A 322 9.28 -17.15 -27.13
C ASP A 322 9.52 -17.14 -25.60
N LYS A 323 9.25 -18.26 -24.92
CA LYS A 323 9.33 -18.31 -23.44
C LYS A 323 10.69 -17.92 -22.89
N MET A 324 11.78 -18.27 -23.55
CA MET A 324 13.12 -17.94 -23.07
C MET A 324 13.38 -16.43 -23.14
N HIS A 325 12.96 -15.80 -24.24
CA HIS A 325 13.06 -14.35 -24.38
C HIS A 325 12.18 -13.63 -23.35
N TYR A 326 10.94 -14.03 -23.18
CA TYR A 326 10.02 -13.50 -22.19
C TYR A 326 10.56 -13.62 -20.74
N ARG A 327 11.07 -14.80 -20.38
CA ARG A 327 11.68 -15.04 -19.06
C ARG A 327 12.87 -14.11 -18.79
N GLN A 328 13.70 -13.89 -19.82
CA GLN A 328 14.81 -12.94 -19.71
C GLN A 328 14.31 -11.51 -19.55
N GLN A 329 13.27 -11.11 -20.30
CA GLN A 329 12.63 -9.79 -20.14
C GLN A 329 12.12 -9.59 -18.72
N VAL A 330 11.44 -10.58 -18.12
CA VAL A 330 10.94 -10.49 -16.72
C VAL A 330 12.11 -10.27 -15.74
N VAL A 331 13.19 -11.03 -15.86
CA VAL A 331 14.37 -10.88 -14.99
C VAL A 331 15.00 -9.49 -15.14
N ASP A 332 15.18 -9.04 -16.39
CA ASP A 332 15.79 -7.74 -16.68
C ASP A 332 14.92 -6.58 -16.23
N PHE A 333 13.60 -6.69 -16.42
CA PHE A 333 12.63 -5.70 -15.95
C PHE A 333 12.77 -5.47 -14.44
N PHE A 334 12.69 -6.52 -13.64
CA PHE A 334 12.75 -6.37 -12.17
C PHE A 334 14.12 -5.93 -11.70
N ARG A 335 15.21 -6.41 -12.30
CA ARG A 335 16.57 -5.94 -11.99
C ARG A 335 16.68 -4.43 -12.15
N GLU A 336 16.23 -3.91 -13.28
CA GLU A 336 16.38 -2.50 -13.61
C GLU A 336 15.34 -1.62 -12.92
N PHE A 337 14.11 -2.08 -12.77
CA PHE A 337 13.06 -1.34 -12.10
C PHE A 337 13.37 -1.18 -10.60
N GLN A 338 13.77 -2.25 -9.92
CA GLN A 338 14.18 -2.17 -8.51
C GLN A 338 15.39 -1.25 -8.33
N ALA A 339 16.40 -1.37 -9.20
CA ALA A 339 17.56 -0.50 -9.14
C ALA A 339 17.19 0.98 -9.34
N TYR A 340 16.22 1.27 -10.21
CA TYR A 340 15.69 2.60 -10.40
C TYR A 340 14.96 3.12 -9.16
N CYS A 341 14.03 2.34 -8.61
CA CYS A 341 13.28 2.70 -7.40
C CYS A 341 14.21 2.95 -6.20
N ARG A 342 15.26 2.13 -6.04
CA ARG A 342 16.26 2.30 -4.98
C ARG A 342 17.10 3.59 -5.14
N ARG A 343 17.24 4.13 -6.35
CA ARG A 343 17.92 5.43 -6.54
C ARG A 343 17.05 6.59 -6.07
N ILE A 344 15.75 6.55 -6.33
CA ILE A 344 14.85 7.66 -5.98
C ILE A 344 14.36 7.57 -4.52
N ALA A 345 14.15 6.36 -4.00
CA ALA A 345 13.72 6.12 -2.62
C ALA A 345 14.27 4.79 -2.10
N PRO A 346 15.49 4.77 -1.59
CA PRO A 346 16.22 3.55 -1.28
C PRO A 346 15.56 2.69 -0.18
N GLU A 347 14.72 3.28 0.67
CA GLU A 347 14.02 2.58 1.73
C GLU A 347 12.73 1.89 1.28
N LYS A 348 12.18 2.23 0.11
CA LYS A 348 10.88 1.75 -0.35
C LYS A 348 10.99 0.41 -1.07
N PRO A 349 10.13 -0.58 -0.73
CA PRO A 349 10.12 -1.86 -1.43
C PRO A 349 9.42 -1.82 -2.79
N VAL A 350 9.77 -2.80 -3.62
CA VAL A 350 9.07 -3.16 -4.86
C VAL A 350 8.36 -4.48 -4.65
N MET A 351 7.05 -4.55 -4.93
CA MET A 351 6.21 -5.73 -4.80
C MET A 351 5.70 -6.22 -6.17
N LEU A 352 5.60 -7.54 -6.31
CA LEU A 352 4.96 -8.23 -7.43
C LEU A 352 3.95 -9.25 -6.89
N ALA A 353 2.76 -9.35 -7.51
CA ALA A 353 1.76 -10.37 -7.23
C ALA A 353 1.60 -11.30 -8.46
N PRO A 354 2.33 -12.41 -8.53
CA PRO A 354 2.20 -13.38 -9.63
C PRO A 354 1.11 -14.40 -9.35
N ASN A 355 0.54 -14.96 -10.41
CA ASN A 355 -0.30 -16.15 -10.31
C ASN A 355 0.54 -17.37 -9.91
N ALA A 356 0.04 -18.23 -9.02
CA ALA A 356 0.77 -19.42 -8.56
C ALA A 356 0.73 -20.59 -9.55
N HIS A 357 -0.12 -20.54 -10.59
CA HIS A 357 -0.33 -21.66 -11.51
C HIS A 357 0.91 -21.96 -12.38
N GLY A 358 1.21 -23.24 -12.54
CA GLY A 358 2.27 -23.72 -13.44
C GLY A 358 3.70 -23.36 -13.01
N MET A 359 3.92 -22.95 -11.76
CA MET A 359 5.22 -22.47 -11.28
C MET A 359 6.36 -23.51 -11.38
N LEU A 360 6.04 -24.81 -11.42
CA LEU A 360 7.05 -25.84 -11.66
C LEU A 360 7.78 -25.67 -13.00
N LYS A 361 7.11 -25.09 -14.01
CA LYS A 361 7.68 -24.87 -15.35
C LYS A 361 8.75 -23.77 -15.39
N SER A 362 8.87 -22.99 -14.31
CA SER A 362 9.81 -21.85 -14.21
C SER A 362 10.53 -21.78 -12.86
N ARG A 363 10.58 -22.92 -12.15
CA ARG A 363 11.27 -23.03 -10.85
C ARG A 363 12.75 -22.67 -10.88
N ASP A 364 13.36 -22.69 -12.03
CA ASP A 364 14.74 -22.31 -12.33
C ASP A 364 14.90 -20.79 -12.54
N VAL A 365 13.84 -20.12 -13.02
CA VAL A 365 13.84 -18.69 -13.34
C VAL A 365 13.39 -17.82 -12.17
N TRP A 366 12.36 -18.23 -11.42
CA TRP A 366 11.86 -17.47 -10.29
C TRP A 366 12.94 -17.04 -9.28
N PRO A 367 13.92 -17.89 -8.91
CA PRO A 367 15.01 -17.45 -8.05
C PRO A 367 15.84 -16.29 -8.59
N LEU A 368 15.88 -16.10 -9.92
CA LEU A 368 16.57 -14.98 -10.58
C LEU A 368 15.72 -13.70 -10.45
N VAL A 369 14.41 -13.80 -10.69
CA VAL A 369 13.46 -12.68 -10.54
C VAL A 369 13.42 -12.21 -9.08
N LEU A 370 13.29 -13.15 -8.12
CA LEU A 370 13.14 -12.85 -6.70
C LEU A 370 14.35 -12.14 -6.07
N LYS A 371 15.53 -12.20 -6.68
CA LYS A 371 16.68 -11.37 -6.27
C LYS A 371 16.44 -9.89 -6.47
N HIS A 372 15.48 -9.53 -7.31
CA HIS A 372 15.17 -8.17 -7.74
C HIS A 372 13.74 -7.73 -7.39
N VAL A 373 13.06 -8.51 -6.54
CA VAL A 373 11.76 -8.20 -5.97
C VAL A 373 11.90 -8.21 -4.45
N ASP A 374 11.46 -7.15 -3.77
CA ASP A 374 11.56 -7.09 -2.31
C ASP A 374 10.46 -7.92 -1.65
N ILE A 375 9.25 -7.91 -2.25
CA ILE A 375 8.07 -8.63 -1.77
C ILE A 375 7.42 -9.34 -2.94
N VAL A 376 7.28 -10.65 -2.84
CA VAL A 376 6.43 -11.43 -3.74
C VAL A 376 5.15 -11.83 -3.01
N CYS A 377 3.99 -11.59 -3.66
CA CYS A 377 2.66 -11.77 -3.08
C CYS A 377 1.77 -12.62 -3.99
N PRO A 378 2.10 -13.93 -4.21
CA PRO A 378 1.37 -14.78 -5.15
C PRO A 378 -0.07 -15.06 -4.70
N PHE A 379 -0.92 -15.38 -5.68
CA PHE A 379 -2.35 -15.66 -5.52
C PHE A 379 -2.79 -16.98 -6.16
N ALA A 380 -4.09 -17.30 -6.11
CA ALA A 380 -4.75 -18.46 -6.72
C ALA A 380 -4.46 -19.84 -6.08
N PHE A 381 -4.00 -19.88 -4.84
CA PHE A 381 -3.66 -21.15 -4.17
C PHE A 381 -4.85 -22.06 -3.90
N HIS A 382 -6.08 -21.52 -3.75
CA HIS A 382 -7.28 -22.32 -3.48
C HIS A 382 -7.90 -22.92 -4.75
N ARG A 383 -7.51 -22.45 -5.94
CA ARG A 383 -8.03 -22.88 -7.25
C ARG A 383 -6.94 -23.37 -8.21
N MET A 384 -5.95 -24.09 -7.68
CA MET A 384 -4.91 -24.70 -8.53
C MET A 384 -5.53 -25.59 -9.60
N PRO A 385 -5.06 -25.49 -10.87
CA PRO A 385 -5.59 -26.30 -11.97
C PRO A 385 -5.41 -27.80 -11.74
N SER A 386 -6.32 -28.59 -12.29
CA SER A 386 -6.16 -30.04 -12.32
C SER A 386 -4.86 -30.43 -13.04
N GLY A 387 -4.06 -31.30 -12.42
CA GLY A 387 -2.77 -31.72 -12.97
C GLY A 387 -1.58 -30.82 -12.59
N ASP A 388 -1.83 -29.68 -11.90
CA ASP A 388 -0.78 -28.88 -11.27
C ASP A 388 -0.50 -29.39 -9.85
N ILE A 389 0.50 -28.81 -9.20
CA ILE A 389 0.77 -29.06 -7.77
C ILE A 389 -0.34 -28.47 -6.90
N THR A 390 -0.47 -28.99 -5.67
CA THR A 390 -1.46 -28.45 -4.72
C THR A 390 -1.07 -27.04 -4.26
N GLY A 391 -2.04 -26.28 -3.72
CA GLY A 391 -1.79 -24.96 -3.18
C GLY A 391 -0.73 -24.95 -2.07
N GLU A 392 -0.71 -26.00 -1.21
CA GLU A 392 0.29 -26.15 -0.16
C GLU A 392 1.69 -26.42 -0.74
N GLN A 393 1.79 -27.26 -1.75
CA GLN A 393 3.05 -27.52 -2.44
C GLN A 393 3.57 -26.25 -3.14
N ALA A 394 2.67 -25.48 -3.76
CA ALA A 394 3.00 -24.19 -4.36
C ALA A 394 3.49 -23.20 -3.31
N ALA A 395 2.78 -23.06 -2.18
CA ALA A 395 3.19 -22.18 -1.08
C ALA A 395 4.57 -22.58 -0.51
N GLN A 396 4.82 -23.88 -0.34
CA GLN A 396 6.11 -24.38 0.12
C GLN A 396 7.25 -24.07 -0.85
N LEU A 397 6.98 -24.20 -2.16
CA LEU A 397 7.96 -23.90 -3.21
C LEU A 397 8.25 -22.39 -3.26
N TRP A 398 7.22 -21.54 -3.20
CA TRP A 398 7.38 -20.08 -3.10
C TRP A 398 8.21 -19.69 -1.89
N GLN A 399 7.93 -20.28 -0.72
CA GLN A 399 8.72 -20.01 0.49
C GLN A 399 10.20 -20.38 0.29
N SER A 400 10.48 -21.60 -0.22
CA SER A 400 11.84 -22.04 -0.43
C SER A 400 12.64 -21.13 -1.37
N MET A 401 12.02 -20.67 -2.46
CA MET A 401 12.65 -19.77 -3.43
C MET A 401 12.85 -18.36 -2.84
N SER A 402 11.83 -17.83 -2.17
CA SER A 402 11.89 -16.50 -1.56
C SER A 402 12.94 -16.43 -0.44
N ASP A 403 12.97 -17.41 0.45
CA ASP A 403 13.96 -17.46 1.55
C ASP A 403 15.40 -17.51 1.00
N LYS A 404 15.65 -18.28 -0.08
CA LYS A 404 16.95 -18.34 -0.76
C LYS A 404 17.34 -17.04 -1.44
N ALA A 405 16.36 -16.36 -2.07
CA ALA A 405 16.61 -15.09 -2.77
C ALA A 405 16.69 -13.90 -1.81
N GLY A 406 16.18 -14.05 -0.59
CA GLY A 406 16.07 -12.98 0.38
C GLY A 406 14.86 -12.06 0.14
N ALA A 407 13.87 -12.48 -0.64
CA ALA A 407 12.60 -11.79 -0.82
C ALA A 407 11.62 -12.12 0.32
N HIS A 408 10.72 -11.20 0.62
CA HIS A 408 9.61 -11.43 1.54
C HIS A 408 8.46 -12.12 0.81
N LEU A 409 7.86 -13.12 1.43
CA LEU A 409 6.74 -13.86 0.88
C LEU A 409 5.44 -13.49 1.60
N TRP A 410 4.56 -12.79 0.89
CA TRP A 410 3.20 -12.45 1.34
C TRP A 410 2.18 -13.26 0.53
N MET A 411 0.93 -13.27 0.94
CA MET A 411 -0.17 -13.92 0.23
C MET A 411 -1.16 -12.86 -0.27
N ASP A 412 -1.54 -12.96 -1.55
CA ASP A 412 -2.74 -12.33 -2.08
C ASP A 412 -3.87 -13.37 -2.07
N MET A 413 -4.69 -13.30 -1.03
CA MET A 413 -5.82 -14.22 -0.83
C MET A 413 -7.02 -13.72 -1.61
N GLU A 414 -7.55 -14.56 -2.49
CA GLU A 414 -8.76 -14.24 -3.25
C GLU A 414 -9.99 -14.26 -2.34
N ALA A 415 -10.50 -13.07 -1.99
CA ALA A 415 -11.68 -12.90 -1.16
C ALA A 415 -12.99 -12.94 -1.97
N PHE A 416 -12.91 -13.37 -3.22
CA PHE A 416 -14.01 -13.43 -4.17
C PHE A 416 -14.26 -14.85 -4.70
N LEU A 417 -15.44 -15.03 -5.27
CA LEU A 417 -15.80 -16.13 -6.16
C LEU A 417 -16.24 -15.56 -7.50
N PHE A 418 -16.22 -16.39 -8.55
CA PHE A 418 -16.80 -16.05 -9.84
C PHE A 418 -18.29 -16.43 -9.88
N ASP A 419 -19.15 -15.45 -10.18
CA ASP A 419 -20.54 -15.63 -10.59
C ASP A 419 -20.63 -15.32 -12.11
N GLY A 420 -20.52 -16.36 -12.93
CA GLY A 420 -20.22 -16.20 -14.35
C GLY A 420 -18.82 -15.60 -14.52
N LYS A 421 -18.76 -14.36 -15.01
CA LYS A 421 -17.50 -13.59 -15.08
C LYS A 421 -17.37 -12.55 -13.96
N ALA A 422 -18.45 -12.24 -13.25
CA ALA A 422 -18.42 -11.25 -12.19
C ALA A 422 -17.76 -11.79 -10.93
N LEU A 423 -17.07 -10.92 -10.22
CA LEU A 423 -16.54 -11.22 -8.90
C LEU A 423 -17.60 -10.89 -7.85
N VAL A 424 -17.79 -11.80 -6.91
CA VAL A 424 -18.72 -11.65 -5.77
C VAL A 424 -18.02 -12.05 -4.47
N PRO A 425 -18.43 -11.53 -3.30
CA PRO A 425 -17.83 -11.89 -2.02
C PRO A 425 -17.80 -13.38 -1.75
N ARG A 426 -16.65 -13.92 -1.38
CA ARG A 426 -16.48 -15.31 -0.93
C ARG A 426 -16.94 -15.43 0.51
N PRO A 427 -17.65 -16.53 0.92
CA PRO A 427 -18.02 -16.76 2.30
C PRO A 427 -16.82 -16.74 3.25
N ILE A 428 -17.01 -16.19 4.45
CA ILE A 428 -15.94 -16.02 5.44
C ILE A 428 -15.23 -17.34 5.82
N ASP A 429 -15.93 -18.45 5.85
CA ASP A 429 -15.34 -19.76 6.19
C ASP A 429 -14.23 -20.16 5.22
N GLY A 430 -14.38 -19.84 3.93
CA GLY A 430 -13.35 -20.07 2.93
C GLY A 430 -12.09 -19.22 3.16
N LEU A 431 -12.25 -17.97 3.62
CA LEU A 431 -11.13 -17.11 3.95
C LEU A 431 -10.42 -17.58 5.22
N ILE A 432 -11.18 -17.98 6.25
CA ILE A 432 -10.63 -18.54 7.49
C ILE A 432 -9.85 -19.83 7.18
N GLN A 433 -10.40 -20.70 6.32
CA GLN A 433 -9.71 -21.91 5.90
C GLN A 433 -8.37 -21.61 5.25
N ASP A 434 -8.30 -20.63 4.31
CA ASP A 434 -7.04 -20.29 3.64
C ASP A 434 -6.04 -19.66 4.62
N MET A 435 -6.46 -18.78 5.53
CA MET A 435 -5.59 -18.21 6.56
C MET A 435 -4.99 -19.27 7.50
N GLN A 436 -5.70 -20.38 7.72
CA GLN A 436 -5.22 -21.50 8.56
C GLN A 436 -4.38 -22.50 7.77
N ARG A 437 -4.72 -22.71 6.49
CA ARG A 437 -4.11 -23.70 5.60
C ARG A 437 -2.66 -23.37 5.23
N PHE A 438 -2.32 -22.08 5.11
CA PHE A 438 -1.03 -21.65 4.58
C PHE A 438 -0.14 -21.00 5.66
N PRO A 439 0.77 -21.76 6.32
CA PRO A 439 1.67 -21.23 7.36
C PRO A 439 2.88 -20.45 6.79
N ASN A 440 3.04 -20.43 5.47
CA ASN A 440 4.25 -20.03 4.78
C ASN A 440 4.45 -18.51 4.65
N PHE A 441 3.35 -17.76 4.67
CA PHE A 441 3.32 -16.33 4.33
C PHE A 441 3.58 -15.45 5.55
N GLU A 442 4.30 -14.35 5.37
CA GLU A 442 4.62 -13.38 6.43
C GLU A 442 3.46 -12.42 6.68
N LYS A 443 2.73 -12.08 5.62
CA LYS A 443 1.52 -11.25 5.61
C LYS A 443 0.48 -11.87 4.71
N ILE A 444 -0.79 -11.62 5.01
CA ILE A 444 -1.93 -12.03 4.20
C ILE A 444 -2.67 -10.77 3.78
N LEU A 445 -2.62 -10.44 2.51
CA LEU A 445 -3.46 -9.43 1.88
C LEU A 445 -4.62 -10.12 1.17
N CYS A 446 -5.65 -9.38 0.78
CA CYS A 446 -6.74 -9.96 0.00
C CYS A 446 -7.12 -9.10 -1.22
N TYR A 447 -7.51 -9.76 -2.27
CA TYR A 447 -8.12 -9.15 -3.44
C TYR A 447 -9.63 -9.24 -3.35
N GLN A 448 -10.36 -8.14 -3.26
CA GLN A 448 -9.98 -6.75 -2.99
C GLN A 448 -10.93 -6.15 -1.92
N TYR A 449 -10.70 -4.92 -1.44
CA TYR A 449 -11.59 -4.31 -0.47
C TYR A 449 -12.82 -3.68 -1.13
N PRO A 450 -12.74 -2.63 -1.99
CA PRO A 450 -13.96 -2.07 -2.57
C PRO A 450 -14.64 -3.09 -3.48
N GLY A 451 -15.95 -3.29 -3.32
CA GLY A 451 -16.73 -4.23 -4.11
C GLY A 451 -16.78 -5.67 -3.58
N ILE A 452 -15.92 -6.03 -2.62
CA ILE A 452 -15.90 -7.35 -1.94
C ILE A 452 -16.13 -7.17 -0.44
N PHE A 453 -15.48 -6.19 0.19
CA PHE A 453 -15.74 -5.75 1.55
C PHE A 453 -16.27 -4.32 1.55
N ASN A 454 -17.22 -4.01 2.42
CA ASN A 454 -17.60 -2.63 2.73
C ASN A 454 -18.09 -2.50 4.16
N ALA A 455 -17.66 -1.45 4.84
CA ALA A 455 -18.20 -1.10 6.14
C ALA A 455 -19.72 -0.78 6.04
N PRO A 456 -20.51 -1.06 7.08
CA PRO A 456 -21.92 -0.66 7.09
C PRO A 456 -22.06 0.87 7.18
N GLY A 457 -23.14 1.41 6.60
CA GLY A 457 -23.49 2.82 6.71
C GLY A 457 -22.78 3.77 5.76
N LEU A 458 -22.04 3.27 4.77
CA LEU A 458 -21.44 4.07 3.72
C LEU A 458 -22.52 4.77 2.85
N ARG A 459 -22.22 5.97 2.35
CA ARG A 459 -23.08 6.69 1.39
C ARG A 459 -23.31 5.88 0.11
N ILE A 460 -22.26 5.26 -0.38
CA ILE A 460 -22.29 4.32 -1.51
C ILE A 460 -21.59 3.05 -1.04
N THR A 461 -22.23 1.91 -1.29
CA THR A 461 -21.69 0.58 -0.94
C THR A 461 -21.41 -0.17 -2.25
N PRO A 462 -20.18 -0.07 -2.81
CA PRO A 462 -19.83 -0.77 -4.05
C PRO A 462 -20.00 -2.30 -3.87
N GLY A 463 -20.73 -2.95 -4.79
CA GLY A 463 -21.05 -4.38 -4.68
C GLY A 463 -22.22 -4.73 -3.77
N GLY A 464 -22.84 -3.71 -3.13
CA GLY A 464 -24.09 -3.85 -2.40
C GLY A 464 -24.03 -4.66 -1.08
N PRO A 465 -25.19 -5.12 -0.58
CA PRO A 465 -25.32 -5.75 0.74
C PRO A 465 -24.41 -6.95 1.01
N PRO A 466 -24.10 -7.85 0.05
CA PRO A 466 -23.22 -9.00 0.31
C PRO A 466 -21.83 -8.60 0.82
N THR A 467 -21.32 -7.46 0.41
CA THR A 467 -20.01 -6.95 0.84
C THR A 467 -20.01 -6.52 2.30
N VAL A 468 -21.16 -5.99 2.79
CA VAL A 468 -21.36 -5.64 4.20
C VAL A 468 -21.50 -6.89 5.06
N VAL A 469 -22.12 -7.94 4.53
CA VAL A 469 -22.20 -9.24 5.21
C VAL A 469 -20.79 -9.77 5.46
N LEU A 470 -19.95 -9.86 4.42
CA LEU A 470 -18.59 -10.36 4.56
C LEU A 470 -17.76 -9.50 5.54
N TYR A 471 -17.90 -8.16 5.48
CA TYR A 471 -17.27 -7.25 6.44
C TYR A 471 -17.65 -7.58 7.90
N ASN A 472 -18.94 -7.75 8.16
CA ASN A 472 -19.43 -8.04 9.51
C ASN A 472 -19.00 -9.42 9.99
N ASP A 473 -18.99 -10.42 9.11
CA ASP A 473 -18.57 -11.78 9.46
C ASP A 473 -17.06 -11.84 9.73
N TYR A 474 -16.23 -11.14 8.96
CA TYR A 474 -14.82 -11.03 9.28
C TYR A 474 -14.58 -10.28 10.60
N ARG A 475 -15.34 -9.22 10.89
CA ARG A 475 -15.27 -8.52 12.18
C ARG A 475 -15.64 -9.43 13.36
N LYS A 476 -16.67 -10.29 13.21
CA LYS A 476 -17.01 -11.32 14.22
C LYS A 476 -15.85 -12.31 14.42
N TYR A 477 -15.25 -12.78 13.33
CA TYR A 477 -14.08 -13.67 13.40
C TYR A 477 -12.94 -13.03 14.21
N LEU A 478 -12.57 -11.77 13.95
CA LEU A 478 -11.56 -11.05 14.72
C LEU A 478 -11.88 -10.99 16.22
N GLN A 479 -13.16 -10.82 16.59
CA GLN A 479 -13.58 -10.82 17.98
C GLN A 479 -13.37 -12.19 18.65
N THR A 480 -13.47 -13.28 17.91
CA THR A 480 -13.18 -14.63 18.46
C THR A 480 -11.71 -14.82 18.79
N LEU A 481 -10.80 -14.22 17.97
CA LEU A 481 -9.36 -14.29 18.20
C LEU A 481 -8.93 -13.46 19.43
N SER A 482 -9.67 -12.41 19.76
CA SER A 482 -9.35 -11.51 20.88
C SER A 482 -9.87 -12.01 22.24
N ARG A 483 -10.70 -13.05 22.27
CA ARG A 483 -11.18 -13.65 23.53
C ARG A 483 -10.14 -14.62 24.06
N PRO A 484 -9.74 -14.53 25.36
CA PRO A 484 -8.94 -15.57 25.98
C PRO A 484 -9.67 -16.93 25.88
N PRO A 485 -8.96 -18.05 25.73
CA PRO A 485 -9.58 -19.35 25.70
C PRO A 485 -10.45 -19.51 26.96
N GLN A 486 -11.74 -19.81 26.77
CA GLN A 486 -12.58 -20.19 27.89
C GLN A 486 -11.97 -21.44 28.51
N THR A 487 -11.44 -21.33 29.72
CA THR A 487 -11.08 -22.51 30.51
C THR A 487 -12.36 -23.28 30.72
N THR A 488 -12.57 -24.35 29.95
CA THR A 488 -13.51 -25.39 30.31
C THR A 488 -12.98 -25.98 31.58
N SER A 489 -13.53 -25.56 32.69
CA SER A 489 -13.35 -26.28 33.97
C SER A 489 -13.88 -27.70 33.79
N PRO A 490 -13.13 -28.71 34.26
CA PRO A 490 -13.54 -30.12 34.19
C PRO A 490 -14.79 -30.43 34.98
#